data_f7436882079438e3c34007ee3c307061
#
_entry.id   f7436882079438e3c34007ee3c307061
#
_cell.length_a   1.000
_cell.length_b   1.000
_cell.length_c   1.000
_cell.angle_alpha   90.00
_cell.angle_beta   90.00
_cell.angle_gamma   90.00
#
_symmetry.space_group_name_H-M   'P 1'
#
loop_
_entity.id
_entity.type
_entity.pdbx_description
1 polymer ?
#
loop_
_entity_poly.entity_id
_entity_poly.type
_entity_poly.pdbx_seq_one_letter_code
_entity_poly.pdbx_strand_id
1 'polypeptide(L)'
;MKQIKFLFFTLLFCFQAGTIAQWENDTRLTNNSSQSLLAYNNAKSISSDGNTLHTVWTDGRDGNLEIYYKRSANAGVNWNADVRLTNNTGSSYYPAIHVGGNTIMVTWTDNRDGNYEIYFKKSEDGGSTWSTDTRLTNNASLSDYPSIDASGSTVVISWQDNRDGNYEVYSKRSGDGGNNWEADQRLSSNSAFSEYPTVTISGLKVNIAWEDNRDGNREIYNKYSTDGGVTWSGENRLTNNSSQSTSVSITSEGDFVDMTWSDQRDGNWEIYYKYSFDGGINFGPDQRLTNASGNSWYPSIATDDAFIHICWQEARDGNNEVYYKISTDGGASWSGDLRLTNDAGASSTPSINISGSALHIVWSDNRDGNTEIYYKRNPSGNPIGIVPISTTIPDGYKLSQNYPNPFNPVTNIEFALPNAGYVKLAVYDMNGKEVAVLVNGQLAAGTYKADYIASSLSSGVYFYKLTAKDFTATKKMILIK
;
A
#
# COMPACT_ATOMS: atom_id res chain seq x y z
N MET A 1 -6.41 -24.36 -71.68
CA MET A 1 -7.15 -24.21 -70.41
C MET A 1 -6.22 -24.50 -69.26
N LYS A 2 -5.67 -23.45 -68.61
CA LYS A 2 -4.83 -23.59 -67.43
C LYS A 2 -5.73 -23.39 -66.20
N GLN A 3 -5.83 -24.41 -65.37
CA GLN A 3 -6.51 -24.33 -64.08
C GLN A 3 -5.61 -23.61 -63.07
N ILE A 4 -6.09 -22.48 -62.53
CA ILE A 4 -5.46 -21.78 -61.43
C ILE A 4 -6.07 -22.35 -60.12
N LYS A 5 -5.25 -23.05 -59.34
CA LYS A 5 -5.63 -23.48 -57.99
C LYS A 5 -5.42 -22.31 -57.05
N PHE A 6 -6.51 -21.79 -56.49
CA PHE A 6 -6.45 -20.86 -55.32
C PHE A 6 -6.17 -21.67 -54.08
N LEU A 7 -5.01 -21.38 -53.44
CA LEU A 7 -4.68 -21.89 -52.15
C LEU A 7 -5.23 -20.92 -51.11
N PHE A 8 -6.29 -21.30 -50.41
CA PHE A 8 -6.77 -20.58 -49.25
C PHE A 8 -5.81 -20.88 -48.07
N PHE A 9 -5.00 -19.91 -47.69
CA PHE A 9 -4.31 -19.88 -46.40
C PHE A 9 -5.30 -19.39 -45.36
N THR A 10 -5.86 -20.31 -44.57
CA THR A 10 -6.62 -19.98 -43.36
C THR A 10 -5.60 -19.64 -42.29
N LEU A 11 -5.36 -18.34 -42.06
CA LEU A 11 -4.62 -17.88 -40.87
C LEU A 11 -5.50 -18.13 -39.65
N LEU A 12 -5.19 -19.19 -38.90
CA LEU A 12 -5.79 -19.45 -37.61
C LEU A 12 -5.14 -18.45 -36.61
N PHE A 13 -5.76 -17.31 -36.39
CA PHE A 13 -5.46 -16.44 -35.27
C PHE A 13 -5.95 -17.16 -34.00
N CYS A 14 -5.04 -17.88 -33.33
CA CYS A 14 -5.25 -18.22 -31.92
C CYS A 14 -5.24 -16.92 -31.11
N PHE A 15 -6.44 -16.34 -30.93
CA PHE A 15 -6.61 -15.40 -29.81
C PHE A 15 -6.53 -16.23 -28.53
N GLN A 16 -5.37 -16.25 -27.89
CA GLN A 16 -5.31 -16.53 -26.45
C GLN A 16 -6.14 -15.41 -25.81
N ALA A 17 -7.35 -15.73 -25.39
CA ALA A 17 -8.07 -14.94 -24.41
C ALA A 17 -7.24 -15.01 -23.13
N GLY A 18 -6.34 -14.05 -22.94
CA GLY A 18 -5.63 -13.87 -21.69
C GLY A 18 -6.68 -13.63 -20.62
N THR A 19 -6.85 -14.57 -19.72
CA THR A 19 -7.47 -14.32 -18.43
C THR A 19 -6.63 -13.23 -17.81
N ILE A 20 -7.12 -11.99 -17.75
CA ILE A 20 -6.47 -10.92 -16.99
C ILE A 20 -6.61 -11.36 -15.54
N ALA A 21 -5.56 -11.96 -15.02
CA ALA A 21 -5.49 -12.26 -13.60
C ALA A 21 -5.56 -10.94 -12.85
N GLN A 22 -6.41 -10.87 -11.87
CA GLN A 22 -6.59 -9.69 -10.99
C GLN A 22 -5.26 -9.24 -10.40
N TRP A 23 -4.49 -10.18 -9.85
CA TRP A 23 -3.11 -10.00 -9.44
C TRP A 23 -2.21 -10.80 -10.37
N GLU A 24 -1.20 -10.14 -10.93
CA GLU A 24 -0.21 -10.81 -11.77
C GLU A 24 0.72 -11.70 -10.93
N ASN A 25 1.54 -12.51 -11.59
CA ASN A 25 2.53 -13.33 -10.92
C ASN A 25 3.58 -12.46 -10.22
N ASP A 26 4.22 -13.04 -9.20
CA ASP A 26 5.34 -12.41 -8.52
C ASP A 26 6.48 -12.14 -9.50
N THR A 27 7.04 -10.93 -9.42
CA THR A 27 8.22 -10.54 -10.20
C THR A 27 9.37 -10.29 -9.24
N ARG A 28 10.45 -11.04 -9.37
CA ARG A 28 11.67 -10.79 -8.62
C ARG A 28 12.37 -9.55 -9.16
N LEU A 29 12.57 -8.52 -8.32
CA LEU A 29 13.21 -7.26 -8.73
C LEU A 29 14.72 -7.26 -8.51
N THR A 30 15.23 -7.98 -7.50
CA THR A 30 16.66 -8.11 -7.21
C THR A 30 17.11 -9.55 -7.34
N ASN A 31 18.36 -9.74 -7.75
CA ASN A 31 18.95 -11.06 -7.91
C ASN A 31 20.47 -10.97 -7.69
N ASN A 32 20.88 -11.07 -6.45
CA ASN A 32 22.28 -11.04 -6.08
C ASN A 32 22.57 -12.02 -4.93
N SER A 33 23.82 -12.19 -4.53
CA SER A 33 24.19 -13.13 -3.46
C SER A 33 24.08 -12.55 -2.06
N SER A 34 23.80 -11.25 -1.92
CA SER A 34 23.63 -10.56 -0.66
C SER A 34 22.15 -10.26 -0.39
N GLN A 35 21.85 -9.73 0.78
CA GLN A 35 20.49 -9.37 1.14
C GLN A 35 20.06 -8.04 0.49
N SER A 36 18.84 -8.00 0.01
CA SER A 36 18.10 -6.81 -0.39
C SER A 36 16.88 -6.68 0.55
N LEU A 37 16.75 -5.54 1.25
CA LEU A 37 15.79 -5.37 2.35
C LEU A 37 14.97 -4.07 2.18
N LEU A 38 13.66 -4.13 2.36
CA LEU A 38 12.83 -2.93 2.55
C LEU A 38 12.96 -2.39 3.97
N ALA A 39 12.54 -1.16 4.18
CA ALA A 39 12.55 -0.53 5.50
C ALA A 39 11.49 -1.15 6.44
N TYR A 40 11.82 -1.29 7.73
CA TYR A 40 10.93 -1.88 8.75
C TYR A 40 9.98 -0.87 9.40
N ASN A 41 10.18 0.42 9.20
CA ASN A 41 9.42 1.49 9.86
C ASN A 41 8.14 1.89 9.11
N ASN A 42 7.61 1.04 8.23
CA ASN A 42 6.46 1.31 7.37
C ASN A 42 6.56 2.59 6.51
N ALA A 43 7.78 3.13 6.35
CA ALA A 43 8.04 4.19 5.39
C ALA A 43 7.82 3.66 3.96
N LYS A 44 7.37 4.53 3.07
CA LYS A 44 7.09 4.16 1.69
C LYS A 44 8.38 3.71 0.98
N SER A 45 8.42 2.45 0.55
CA SER A 45 9.51 1.89 -0.26
C SER A 45 9.21 1.88 -1.75
N ILE A 46 7.96 2.13 -2.13
CA ILE A 46 7.49 2.29 -3.51
C ILE A 46 6.62 3.55 -3.61
N SER A 47 6.80 4.30 -4.70
CA SER A 47 6.00 5.49 -5.00
C SER A 47 5.88 5.65 -6.52
N SER A 48 4.88 6.41 -6.99
CA SER A 48 4.60 6.55 -8.43
C SER A 48 4.10 7.93 -8.80
N ASP A 49 4.27 8.27 -10.08
CA ASP A 49 3.50 9.32 -10.76
C ASP A 49 3.03 8.79 -12.13
N GLY A 50 1.73 8.83 -12.37
CA GLY A 50 1.12 8.22 -13.54
C GLY A 50 1.56 6.75 -13.69
N ASN A 51 2.05 6.37 -14.87
CA ASN A 51 2.51 5.02 -15.16
C ASN A 51 3.98 4.75 -14.76
N THR A 52 4.65 5.70 -14.11
CA THR A 52 6.05 5.55 -13.71
C THR A 52 6.12 5.15 -12.23
N LEU A 53 6.76 4.02 -11.96
CA LEU A 53 6.97 3.49 -10.62
C LEU A 53 8.44 3.59 -10.23
N HIS A 54 8.68 3.82 -8.95
CA HIS A 54 9.99 3.96 -8.36
C HIS A 54 10.03 3.20 -7.04
N THR A 55 11.05 2.37 -6.83
CA THR A 55 11.26 1.63 -5.59
C THR A 55 12.69 1.75 -5.11
N VAL A 56 12.87 1.75 -3.79
CA VAL A 56 14.16 1.85 -3.11
C VAL A 56 14.29 0.75 -2.05
N TRP A 57 15.53 0.31 -1.84
CA TRP A 57 15.84 -0.72 -0.84
C TRP A 57 17.28 -0.58 -0.33
N THR A 58 17.56 -1.23 0.77
CA THR A 58 18.91 -1.44 1.30
C THR A 58 19.49 -2.71 0.69
N ASP A 59 20.74 -2.65 0.21
CA ASP A 59 21.38 -3.78 -0.51
C ASP A 59 22.83 -3.98 -0.03
N GLY A 60 23.21 -5.22 0.22
CA GLY A 60 24.53 -5.59 0.73
C GLY A 60 25.53 -6.06 -0.32
N ARG A 61 25.20 -6.00 -1.61
CA ARG A 61 26.02 -6.61 -2.72
C ARG A 61 27.42 -6.03 -2.88
N ASP A 62 27.66 -4.81 -2.38
CA ASP A 62 28.94 -4.11 -2.53
C ASP A 62 29.89 -4.25 -1.33
N GLY A 63 29.55 -5.11 -0.35
CA GLY A 63 30.36 -5.40 0.83
C GLY A 63 29.96 -4.61 2.08
N ASN A 64 29.29 -3.49 1.93
CA ASN A 64 28.55 -2.76 2.97
C ASN A 64 27.11 -2.53 2.49
N LEU A 65 26.24 -2.02 3.35
CA LEU A 65 24.86 -1.73 2.99
C LEU A 65 24.77 -0.38 2.29
N GLU A 66 24.13 -0.36 1.11
CA GLU A 66 23.94 0.82 0.29
C GLU A 66 22.47 0.95 -0.14
N ILE A 67 22.03 2.15 -0.52
CA ILE A 67 20.71 2.38 -1.06
C ILE A 67 20.72 2.14 -2.56
N TYR A 68 19.81 1.30 -2.99
CA TYR A 68 19.54 1.00 -4.40
C TYR A 68 18.15 1.47 -4.80
N TYR A 69 17.99 1.67 -6.08
CA TYR A 69 16.80 2.20 -6.73
C TYR A 69 16.52 1.46 -8.02
N LYS A 70 15.23 1.32 -8.35
CA LYS A 70 14.77 0.78 -9.62
C LYS A 70 13.53 1.52 -10.11
N ARG A 71 13.39 1.65 -11.43
CA ARG A 71 12.29 2.34 -12.09
C ARG A 71 11.56 1.42 -13.07
N SER A 72 10.24 1.57 -13.15
CA SER A 72 9.42 1.11 -14.26
C SER A 72 8.75 2.31 -14.94
N ALA A 73 8.75 2.36 -16.26
CA ALA A 73 8.11 3.43 -17.04
C ALA A 73 6.76 3.01 -17.64
N ASN A 74 6.26 1.81 -17.32
CA ASN A 74 5.07 1.20 -17.91
C ASN A 74 4.22 0.47 -16.88
N ALA A 75 3.94 1.13 -15.78
CA ALA A 75 3.10 0.65 -14.67
C ALA A 75 3.52 -0.74 -14.15
N GLY A 76 4.82 -0.99 -14.02
CA GLY A 76 5.37 -2.22 -13.44
C GLY A 76 5.44 -3.41 -14.39
N VAL A 77 5.10 -3.25 -15.68
CA VAL A 77 5.23 -4.35 -16.66
C VAL A 77 6.69 -4.76 -16.87
N ASN A 78 7.57 -3.77 -16.96
CA ASN A 78 9.01 -3.99 -17.05
C ASN A 78 9.74 -3.03 -16.11
N TRP A 79 10.88 -3.49 -15.60
CA TRP A 79 11.73 -2.75 -14.69
C TRP A 79 13.13 -2.55 -15.31
N ASN A 80 13.67 -1.35 -15.14
CA ASN A 80 15.03 -1.02 -15.57
C ASN A 80 16.07 -1.77 -14.72
N ALA A 81 17.36 -1.63 -15.07
CA ALA A 81 18.46 -2.08 -14.22
C ALA A 81 18.49 -1.36 -12.87
N ASP A 82 19.11 -1.98 -11.87
CA ASP A 82 19.36 -1.39 -10.56
C ASP A 82 20.30 -0.18 -10.69
N VAL A 83 20.00 0.87 -9.92
CA VAL A 83 20.85 2.05 -9.79
C VAL A 83 21.30 2.17 -8.34
N ARG A 84 22.60 2.14 -8.08
CA ARG A 84 23.18 2.41 -6.77
C ARG A 84 23.10 3.91 -6.49
N LEU A 85 22.40 4.31 -5.42
CA LEU A 85 22.25 5.73 -5.05
C LEU A 85 23.33 6.20 -4.09
N THR A 86 23.82 5.34 -3.21
CA THR A 86 24.88 5.66 -2.25
C THR A 86 26.15 4.86 -2.56
N ASN A 87 27.30 5.46 -2.29
CA ASN A 87 28.60 4.83 -2.52
C ASN A 87 29.63 5.44 -1.56
N ASN A 88 29.69 4.92 -0.34
CA ASN A 88 30.62 5.40 0.67
C ASN A 88 31.15 4.24 1.51
N THR A 89 32.05 4.50 2.45
CA THR A 89 32.64 3.47 3.33
C THR A 89 31.77 3.12 4.53
N GLY A 90 30.79 3.95 4.86
CA GLY A 90 29.75 3.66 5.84
C GLY A 90 28.64 2.82 5.24
N SER A 91 27.66 2.47 6.04
CA SER A 91 26.45 1.78 5.58
C SER A 91 25.26 2.73 5.55
N SER A 92 24.42 2.56 4.53
CA SER A 92 23.18 3.28 4.31
C SER A 92 22.00 2.35 4.50
N TYR A 93 20.98 2.77 5.29
CA TYR A 93 19.87 1.92 5.75
C TYR A 93 18.52 2.60 5.59
N TYR A 94 17.44 1.82 5.61
CA TYR A 94 16.05 2.26 5.79
C TYR A 94 15.63 3.41 4.86
N PRO A 95 15.73 3.23 3.54
CA PRO A 95 15.34 4.27 2.61
C PRO A 95 13.83 4.46 2.60
N ALA A 96 13.41 5.73 2.43
CA ALA A 96 12.04 6.12 2.13
C ALA A 96 12.01 6.97 0.86
N ILE A 97 10.92 6.85 0.08
CA ILE A 97 10.78 7.51 -1.23
C ILE A 97 9.47 8.28 -1.34
N HIS A 98 9.54 9.46 -1.94
CA HIS A 98 8.40 10.22 -2.45
C HIS A 98 8.60 10.56 -3.92
N VAL A 99 7.53 10.54 -4.71
CA VAL A 99 7.53 10.90 -6.13
C VAL A 99 6.40 11.88 -6.42
N GLY A 100 6.72 12.99 -7.08
CA GLY A 100 5.77 13.98 -7.57
C GLY A 100 6.21 14.52 -8.92
N GLY A 101 5.50 14.22 -10.00
CA GLY A 101 5.91 14.50 -11.36
C GLY A 101 7.23 13.81 -11.70
N ASN A 102 8.18 14.57 -12.27
CA ASN A 102 9.52 14.08 -12.55
C ASN A 102 10.47 14.14 -11.34
N THR A 103 10.02 14.65 -10.21
CA THR A 103 10.85 14.78 -9.01
C THR A 103 10.71 13.53 -8.14
N ILE A 104 11.84 12.91 -7.86
CA ILE A 104 11.98 11.77 -6.97
C ILE A 104 12.83 12.19 -5.80
N MET A 105 12.37 11.96 -4.60
CA MET A 105 13.05 12.28 -3.35
C MET A 105 13.28 11.02 -2.55
N VAL A 106 14.52 10.81 -2.10
CA VAL A 106 14.91 9.66 -1.28
C VAL A 106 15.63 10.16 -0.04
N THR A 107 15.23 9.66 1.11
CA THR A 107 15.90 9.87 2.39
C THR A 107 16.31 8.53 2.98
N TRP A 108 17.37 8.50 3.76
CA TRP A 108 17.88 7.27 4.38
C TRP A 108 18.70 7.58 5.65
N THR A 109 18.94 6.57 6.45
CA THR A 109 19.89 6.59 7.56
C THR A 109 21.28 6.21 7.06
N ASP A 110 22.32 6.96 7.46
CA ASP A 110 23.71 6.75 7.02
C ASP A 110 24.70 6.88 8.16
N ASN A 111 25.68 6.01 8.26
CA ASN A 111 26.68 6.06 9.33
C ASN A 111 28.08 6.47 8.87
N ARG A 112 28.23 7.06 7.67
CA ARG A 112 29.52 7.50 7.11
C ARG A 112 30.27 8.51 7.96
N ASP A 113 29.57 9.25 8.81
CA ASP A 113 30.13 10.29 9.68
C ASP A 113 30.46 9.80 11.11
N GLY A 114 30.37 8.49 11.35
CA GLY A 114 30.70 7.84 12.62
C GLY A 114 29.51 7.52 13.52
N ASN A 115 28.33 8.11 13.27
CA ASN A 115 27.05 7.80 13.89
C ASN A 115 25.94 7.82 12.83
N TYR A 116 24.74 7.41 13.20
CA TYR A 116 23.59 7.44 12.29
C TYR A 116 23.05 8.84 12.13
N GLU A 117 22.95 9.29 10.86
CA GLU A 117 22.43 10.58 10.47
C GLU A 117 21.44 10.42 9.31
N ILE A 118 20.52 11.38 9.18
CA ILE A 118 19.57 11.41 8.07
C ILE A 118 20.21 12.10 6.87
N TYR A 119 20.15 11.42 5.74
CA TYR A 119 20.59 11.90 4.45
C TYR A 119 19.43 11.99 3.45
N PHE A 120 19.62 12.81 2.44
CA PHE A 120 18.64 13.09 1.40
C PHE A 120 19.32 13.21 0.03
N LYS A 121 18.60 12.83 -1.00
CA LYS A 121 18.98 12.98 -2.40
C LYS A 121 17.71 13.14 -3.24
N LYS A 122 17.80 13.89 -4.35
CA LYS A 122 16.69 13.99 -5.30
C LYS A 122 17.14 13.84 -6.73
N SER A 123 16.21 13.45 -7.58
CA SER A 123 16.26 13.54 -9.03
C SER A 123 15.13 14.46 -9.50
N GLU A 124 15.38 15.27 -10.52
CA GLU A 124 14.38 16.17 -11.13
C GLU A 124 14.06 15.78 -12.59
N ASP A 125 14.61 14.66 -13.06
CA ASP A 125 14.49 14.15 -14.43
C ASP A 125 13.98 12.71 -14.50
N GLY A 126 13.15 12.32 -13.51
CA GLY A 126 12.53 11.00 -13.45
C GLY A 126 13.51 9.87 -13.15
N GLY A 127 14.57 10.14 -12.39
CA GLY A 127 15.56 9.15 -11.96
C GLY A 127 16.71 8.92 -12.93
N SER A 128 16.86 9.78 -13.96
CA SER A 128 17.96 9.67 -14.92
C SER A 128 19.26 10.20 -14.33
N THR A 129 19.20 11.31 -13.60
CA THR A 129 20.34 11.88 -12.85
C THR A 129 19.92 12.18 -11.41
N TRP A 130 20.89 12.19 -10.51
CA TRP A 130 20.68 12.40 -9.08
C TRP A 130 21.59 13.49 -8.54
N SER A 131 21.09 14.28 -7.60
CA SER A 131 21.89 15.25 -6.86
C SER A 131 22.99 14.55 -6.04
N THR A 132 23.93 15.33 -5.51
CA THR A 132 24.83 14.87 -4.45
C THR A 132 24.02 14.56 -3.18
N ASP A 133 24.60 13.73 -2.30
CA ASP A 133 24.02 13.44 -1.00
C ASP A 133 24.01 14.71 -0.13
N THR A 134 22.88 15.00 0.49
CA THR A 134 22.73 16.09 1.44
C THR A 134 22.53 15.52 2.84
N ARG A 135 23.48 15.81 3.76
CA ARG A 135 23.31 15.47 5.17
C ARG A 135 22.31 16.42 5.81
N LEU A 136 21.22 15.90 6.41
CA LEU A 136 20.16 16.69 7.00
C LEU A 136 20.30 16.86 8.50
N THR A 137 20.89 15.89 9.19
CA THR A 137 21.16 15.95 10.62
C THR A 137 22.66 15.95 10.89
N ASN A 138 23.08 16.60 11.96
CA ASN A 138 24.47 16.72 12.33
C ASN A 138 24.59 16.91 13.84
N ASN A 139 24.50 15.82 14.58
CA ASN A 139 24.66 15.83 16.03
C ASN A 139 25.48 14.62 16.48
N ALA A 140 25.87 14.56 17.75
CA ALA A 140 26.69 13.45 18.28
C ALA A 140 25.88 12.19 18.60
N SER A 141 24.56 12.29 18.54
CA SER A 141 23.62 11.21 18.84
C SER A 141 23.06 10.59 17.54
N LEU A 142 22.22 9.58 17.66
CA LEU A 142 21.68 8.85 16.51
C LEU A 142 20.42 9.54 15.97
N SER A 143 20.38 9.75 14.67
CA SER A 143 19.18 10.11 13.90
C SER A 143 18.87 8.97 12.94
N ASP A 144 17.69 8.36 13.02
CA ASP A 144 17.42 7.06 12.41
C ASP A 144 15.95 6.90 11.96
N TYR A 145 15.67 5.94 11.08
CA TYR A 145 14.34 5.59 10.57
C TYR A 145 13.56 6.76 9.96
N PRO A 146 14.07 7.36 8.89
CA PRO A 146 13.38 8.47 8.25
C PRO A 146 12.12 8.04 7.49
N SER A 147 11.15 8.95 7.43
CA SER A 147 10.00 8.91 6.55
C SER A 147 9.88 10.25 5.82
N ILE A 148 9.46 10.25 4.55
CA ILE A 148 9.34 11.44 3.70
C ILE A 148 8.00 11.48 3.00
N ASP A 149 7.41 12.66 2.93
CA ASP A 149 6.32 12.93 2.00
C ASP A 149 6.36 14.40 1.54
N ALA A 150 5.72 14.71 0.41
CA ALA A 150 5.71 16.07 -0.14
C ALA A 150 4.41 16.40 -0.86
N SER A 151 4.09 17.71 -0.89
CA SER A 151 2.98 18.26 -1.67
C SER A 151 3.41 19.59 -2.30
N GLY A 152 3.46 19.65 -3.62
CA GLY A 152 4.04 20.76 -4.34
C GLY A 152 5.51 20.97 -3.97
N SER A 153 5.87 22.18 -3.53
CA SER A 153 7.23 22.51 -3.08
C SER A 153 7.48 22.23 -1.58
N THR A 154 6.46 21.88 -0.82
CA THR A 154 6.60 21.55 0.60
C THR A 154 7.03 20.10 0.75
N VAL A 155 8.18 19.87 1.38
CA VAL A 155 8.72 18.55 1.70
C VAL A 155 8.86 18.44 3.20
N VAL A 156 8.42 17.34 3.80
CA VAL A 156 8.59 17.07 5.23
C VAL A 156 9.23 15.70 5.39
N ILE A 157 10.30 15.67 6.20
CA ILE A 157 10.96 14.44 6.63
C ILE A 157 10.78 14.34 8.15
N SER A 158 10.43 13.16 8.65
CA SER A 158 10.40 12.84 10.08
C SER A 158 11.37 11.70 10.38
N TRP A 159 11.94 11.67 11.58
CA TRP A 159 12.86 10.63 12.03
C TRP A 159 12.80 10.49 13.56
N GLN A 160 13.35 9.41 14.09
CA GLN A 160 13.63 9.29 15.51
C GLN A 160 15.05 9.76 15.83
N ASP A 161 15.24 10.41 16.98
CA ASP A 161 16.51 11.03 17.36
C ASP A 161 16.73 10.92 18.86
N ASN A 162 17.91 10.52 19.29
CA ASN A 162 18.20 10.35 20.71
C ASN A 162 19.09 11.44 21.32
N ARG A 163 19.18 12.61 20.67
CA ARG A 163 19.99 13.75 21.15
C ARG A 163 19.60 14.30 22.53
N ASP A 164 18.36 14.05 22.94
CA ASP A 164 17.79 14.51 24.21
C ASP A 164 17.89 13.47 25.35
N GLY A 165 18.60 12.34 25.11
CA GLY A 165 18.84 11.29 26.10
C GLY A 165 17.94 10.06 25.95
N ASN A 166 16.84 10.16 25.22
CA ASN A 166 15.97 9.09 24.77
C ASN A 166 15.53 9.35 23.33
N TYR A 167 14.92 8.37 22.67
CA TYR A 167 14.39 8.57 21.33
C TYR A 167 13.16 9.46 21.37
N GLU A 168 13.20 10.53 20.56
CA GLU A 168 12.11 11.46 20.32
C GLU A 168 11.89 11.61 18.81
N VAL A 169 10.67 12.00 18.41
CA VAL A 169 10.34 12.30 17.03
C VAL A 169 10.74 13.72 16.68
N TYR A 170 11.47 13.83 15.60
CA TYR A 170 11.89 15.09 14.99
C TYR A 170 11.34 15.21 13.57
N SER A 171 11.23 16.42 13.10
CA SER A 171 10.93 16.73 11.69
C SER A 171 11.82 17.84 11.15
N LYS A 172 11.96 17.86 9.84
CA LYS A 172 12.61 18.94 9.09
C LYS A 172 11.79 19.23 7.85
N ARG A 173 11.62 20.52 7.55
CA ARG A 173 10.83 21.02 6.43
C ARG A 173 11.72 21.68 5.38
N SER A 174 11.33 21.51 4.12
CA SER A 174 11.74 22.35 3.01
C SER A 174 10.50 22.98 2.37
N GLY A 175 10.55 24.26 2.03
CA GLY A 175 9.50 24.98 1.32
C GLY A 175 9.78 25.14 -0.18
N ASP A 176 10.89 24.62 -0.68
CA ASP A 176 11.39 24.83 -2.05
C ASP A 176 11.80 23.53 -2.77
N GLY A 177 11.12 22.42 -2.47
CA GLY A 177 11.33 21.13 -3.11
C GLY A 177 12.64 20.45 -2.73
N GLY A 178 13.11 20.64 -1.49
CA GLY A 178 14.30 20.01 -0.95
C GLY A 178 15.62 20.71 -1.37
N ASN A 179 15.55 21.95 -1.88
CA ASN A 179 16.76 22.73 -2.18
C ASN A 179 17.38 23.34 -0.93
N ASN A 180 16.54 23.88 -0.06
CA ASN A 180 16.95 24.43 1.24
C ASN A 180 16.10 23.81 2.36
N TRP A 181 16.72 23.59 3.52
CA TRP A 181 16.11 22.95 4.66
C TRP A 181 16.10 23.88 5.87
N GLU A 182 14.96 23.93 6.57
CA GLU A 182 14.78 24.67 7.81
C GLU A 182 15.46 23.94 8.98
N ALA A 183 15.43 24.54 10.18
CA ALA A 183 15.95 23.91 11.39
C ALA A 183 15.13 22.67 11.78
N ASP A 184 15.77 21.76 12.51
CA ASP A 184 15.09 20.60 13.11
C ASP A 184 14.01 21.08 14.09
N GLN A 185 12.84 20.43 14.04
CA GLN A 185 11.76 20.65 15.00
C GLN A 185 11.54 19.37 15.80
N ARG A 186 11.65 19.44 17.13
CA ARG A 186 11.29 18.34 18.01
C ARG A 186 9.78 18.26 18.15
N LEU A 187 9.19 17.10 17.87
CA LEU A 187 7.74 16.90 17.88
C LEU A 187 7.25 16.18 19.14
N SER A 188 8.02 15.27 19.70
CA SER A 188 7.70 14.63 20.96
C SER A 188 8.65 15.08 22.07
N SER A 189 8.18 15.08 23.31
CA SER A 189 8.98 15.53 24.46
C SER A 189 8.49 14.85 25.73
N ASN A 190 9.05 13.68 26.04
CA ASN A 190 8.75 12.95 27.26
C ASN A 190 9.97 12.14 27.73
N SER A 191 9.87 11.42 28.83
CA SER A 191 10.97 10.61 29.38
C SER A 191 11.02 9.18 28.84
N ALA A 192 10.05 8.80 28.02
CA ALA A 192 9.95 7.49 27.39
C ALA A 192 10.40 7.57 25.91
N PHE A 193 10.29 6.48 25.17
CA PHE A 193 10.69 6.44 23.76
C PHE A 193 9.53 6.81 22.85
N SER A 194 9.81 7.69 21.89
CA SER A 194 8.95 8.00 20.73
C SER A 194 9.72 7.58 19.48
N GLU A 195 9.22 6.56 18.75
CA GLU A 195 10.00 5.85 17.74
C GLU A 195 9.17 5.61 16.45
N TYR A 196 9.88 5.30 15.35
CA TYR A 196 9.31 4.87 14.08
C TYR A 196 8.25 5.82 13.50
N PRO A 197 8.57 7.11 13.31
CA PRO A 197 7.61 8.05 12.76
C PRO A 197 7.33 7.79 11.29
N THR A 198 6.08 8.02 10.89
CA THR A 198 5.64 8.05 9.50
C THR A 198 4.93 9.36 9.21
N VAL A 199 5.15 9.92 8.02
CA VAL A 199 4.61 11.22 7.60
C VAL A 199 3.73 11.08 6.37
N THR A 200 2.67 11.89 6.32
CA THR A 200 1.85 12.11 5.12
C THR A 200 1.50 13.59 4.98
N ILE A 201 1.39 14.07 3.74
CA ILE A 201 1.04 15.46 3.44
C ILE A 201 0.04 15.55 2.29
N SER A 202 -1.01 16.36 2.49
CA SER A 202 -1.96 16.74 1.45
C SER A 202 -2.18 18.26 1.47
N GLY A 203 -1.70 18.95 0.43
CA GLY A 203 -1.64 20.40 0.41
C GLY A 203 -0.74 20.97 1.52
N LEU A 204 -1.31 21.73 2.46
CA LEU A 204 -0.62 22.24 3.64
C LEU A 204 -0.90 21.43 4.91
N LYS A 205 -1.70 20.36 4.82
CA LYS A 205 -1.99 19.49 5.95
C LYS A 205 -0.95 18.40 6.04
N VAL A 206 -0.23 18.37 7.15
CA VAL A 206 0.81 17.37 7.44
C VAL A 206 0.38 16.57 8.66
N ASN A 207 0.49 15.26 8.61
CA ASN A 207 0.32 14.39 9.74
C ASN A 207 1.58 13.55 9.95
N ILE A 208 2.06 13.48 11.19
CA ILE A 208 3.12 12.58 11.60
C ILE A 208 2.57 11.72 12.74
N ALA A 209 2.67 10.40 12.56
CA ALA A 209 2.27 9.42 13.55
C ALA A 209 3.49 8.59 13.97
N TRP A 210 3.53 8.14 15.23
CA TRP A 210 4.65 7.38 15.78
C TRP A 210 4.22 6.42 16.89
N GLU A 211 5.13 5.54 17.29
CA GLU A 211 4.99 4.68 18.46
C GLU A 211 5.55 5.40 19.70
N ASP A 212 4.84 5.33 20.81
CA ASP A 212 5.21 5.99 22.04
C ASP A 212 4.95 5.09 23.25
N ASN A 213 5.90 4.93 24.16
CA ASN A 213 5.74 4.06 25.32
C ASN A 213 5.59 4.79 26.67
N ARG A 214 5.23 6.08 26.64
CA ARG A 214 5.06 6.92 27.85
C ARG A 214 3.96 6.42 28.78
N ASP A 215 3.00 5.66 28.29
CA ASP A 215 1.86 5.13 29.03
C ASP A 215 2.10 3.74 29.64
N GLY A 216 3.34 3.22 29.54
CA GLY A 216 3.75 1.91 30.06
C GLY A 216 3.72 0.77 29.04
N ASN A 217 3.09 0.98 27.88
CA ASN A 217 3.13 0.13 26.70
C ASN A 217 3.22 1.02 25.46
N ARG A 218 3.51 0.43 24.31
CA ARG A 218 3.54 1.19 23.04
C ARG A 218 2.12 1.51 22.59
N GLU A 219 1.89 2.78 22.30
CA GLU A 219 0.66 3.32 21.75
C GLU A 219 0.97 4.20 20.54
N ILE A 220 -0.02 4.42 19.67
CA ILE A 220 0.12 5.31 18.52
C ILE A 220 -0.24 6.74 18.96
N TYR A 221 0.67 7.66 18.70
CA TYR A 221 0.51 9.09 18.86
C TYR A 221 0.61 9.80 17.51
N ASN A 222 0.04 11.00 17.41
CA ASN A 222 0.23 11.87 16.27
C ASN A 222 0.35 13.35 16.64
N LYS A 223 0.88 14.12 15.69
CA LYS A 223 0.74 15.56 15.55
C LYS A 223 0.31 15.91 14.14
N TYR A 224 -0.47 16.97 14.01
CA TYR A 224 -0.81 17.54 12.72
C TYR A 224 -0.37 19.00 12.60
N SER A 225 -0.18 19.44 11.37
CA SER A 225 0.07 20.83 10.97
C SER A 225 -0.93 21.21 9.88
N THR A 226 -1.36 22.48 9.86
CA THR A 226 -2.23 23.03 8.80
C THR A 226 -1.54 24.09 7.95
N ASP A 227 -0.24 24.31 8.17
CA ASP A 227 0.58 25.32 7.50
C ASP A 227 1.86 24.72 6.86
N GLY A 228 1.80 23.45 6.48
CA GLY A 228 2.88 22.73 5.79
C GLY A 228 4.04 22.35 6.70
N GLY A 229 3.81 22.16 8.01
CA GLY A 229 4.83 21.76 8.96
C GLY A 229 5.60 22.93 9.58
N VAL A 230 5.12 24.18 9.44
CA VAL A 230 5.70 25.36 10.10
C VAL A 230 5.35 25.35 11.57
N THR A 231 4.08 25.12 11.90
CA THR A 231 3.61 24.96 13.28
C THR A 231 2.87 23.64 13.48
N TRP A 232 2.87 23.13 14.69
CA TRP A 232 2.32 21.82 15.03
C TRP A 232 1.29 21.88 16.17
N SER A 233 0.30 21.01 16.12
CA SER A 233 -0.67 20.78 17.20
C SER A 233 0.04 20.28 18.49
N GLY A 234 -0.73 20.14 19.57
CA GLY A 234 -0.36 19.27 20.69
C GLY A 234 -0.27 17.81 20.25
N GLU A 235 0.36 16.99 21.09
CA GLU A 235 0.42 15.54 20.87
C GLU A 235 -0.94 14.91 21.16
N ASN A 236 -1.44 14.07 20.24
CA ASN A 236 -2.67 13.29 20.42
C ASN A 236 -2.34 11.81 20.59
N ARG A 237 -2.81 11.19 21.66
CA ARG A 237 -2.81 9.73 21.80
C ARG A 237 -3.98 9.15 20.99
N LEU A 238 -3.69 8.29 20.03
CA LEU A 238 -4.69 7.73 19.13
C LEU A 238 -5.14 6.32 19.52
N THR A 239 -4.31 5.57 20.21
CA THR A 239 -4.68 4.27 20.78
C THR A 239 -4.57 4.29 22.29
N ASN A 240 -5.45 3.53 22.97
CA ASN A 240 -5.50 3.51 24.43
C ASN A 240 -6.01 2.16 24.91
N ASN A 241 -5.09 1.21 25.04
CA ASN A 241 -5.39 -0.13 25.55
C ASN A 241 -4.23 -0.64 26.43
N SER A 242 -4.40 -1.79 27.06
CA SER A 242 -3.37 -2.35 27.95
C SER A 242 -2.30 -3.17 27.21
N SER A 243 -2.45 -3.36 25.91
CA SER A 243 -1.50 -4.09 25.06
C SER A 243 -0.78 -3.13 24.13
N GLN A 244 0.13 -3.63 23.31
CA GLN A 244 0.93 -2.78 22.40
C GLN A 244 0.19 -2.47 21.11
N SER A 245 0.34 -1.23 20.64
CA SER A 245 -0.01 -0.75 19.31
C SER A 245 1.27 -0.26 18.63
N THR A 246 1.64 -0.84 17.47
CA THR A 246 2.94 -0.61 16.81
C THR A 246 2.81 -0.59 15.29
N SER A 247 3.89 -0.27 14.58
CA SER A 247 4.01 -0.38 13.12
C SER A 247 2.94 0.43 12.39
N VAL A 248 2.79 1.70 12.75
CA VAL A 248 1.81 2.59 12.14
C VAL A 248 2.17 2.93 10.69
N SER A 249 1.18 2.90 9.81
CA SER A 249 1.25 3.43 8.43
C SER A 249 0.12 4.42 8.22
N ILE A 250 0.40 5.55 7.58
CA ILE A 250 -0.54 6.67 7.41
C ILE A 250 -0.52 7.17 5.97
N THR A 251 -1.68 7.59 5.48
CA THR A 251 -1.85 8.25 4.18
C THR A 251 -2.90 9.35 4.28
N SER A 252 -2.86 10.34 3.38
CA SER A 252 -3.85 11.42 3.37
C SER A 252 -4.20 11.88 1.96
N GLU A 253 -5.47 12.27 1.79
CA GLU A 253 -5.98 12.89 0.57
C GLU A 253 -6.99 13.98 0.96
N GLY A 254 -6.69 15.26 0.68
CA GLY A 254 -7.50 16.39 1.10
C GLY A 254 -7.63 16.46 2.64
N ASP A 255 -8.85 16.33 3.12
CA ASP A 255 -9.18 16.29 4.56
C ASP A 255 -9.23 14.89 5.14
N PHE A 256 -9.15 13.87 4.29
CA PHE A 256 -9.14 12.48 4.71
C PHE A 256 -7.74 12.07 5.15
N VAL A 257 -7.64 11.43 6.30
CA VAL A 257 -6.41 10.82 6.82
C VAL A 257 -6.75 9.41 7.26
N ASP A 258 -6.11 8.43 6.66
CA ASP A 258 -6.30 7.02 6.93
C ASP A 258 -5.06 6.45 7.61
N MET A 259 -5.27 5.65 8.64
CA MET A 259 -4.21 5.08 9.46
C MET A 259 -4.48 3.61 9.75
N THR A 260 -3.44 2.80 9.66
CA THR A 260 -3.45 1.38 10.03
C THR A 260 -2.25 1.06 10.92
N TRP A 261 -2.39 0.11 11.82
CA TRP A 261 -1.34 -0.33 12.73
C TRP A 261 -1.49 -1.80 13.13
N SER A 262 -0.46 -2.35 13.75
CA SER A 262 -0.48 -3.66 14.39
C SER A 262 -0.83 -3.50 15.86
N ASP A 263 -1.79 -4.27 16.36
CA ASP A 263 -2.32 -4.16 17.71
C ASP A 263 -2.43 -5.53 18.40
N GLN A 264 -2.05 -5.63 19.66
CA GLN A 264 -1.99 -6.90 20.41
C GLN A 264 -3.18 -7.08 21.39
N ARG A 265 -4.15 -6.17 21.41
CA ARG A 265 -5.24 -6.18 22.40
C ARG A 265 -6.12 -7.45 22.40
N ASP A 266 -6.12 -8.20 21.32
CA ASP A 266 -6.92 -9.42 21.14
C ASP A 266 -6.14 -10.73 21.47
N GLY A 267 -4.93 -10.63 22.03
CA GLY A 267 -4.10 -11.76 22.45
C GLY A 267 -2.99 -12.12 21.48
N ASN A 268 -3.15 -11.88 20.18
CA ASN A 268 -2.15 -11.93 19.12
C ASN A 268 -2.12 -10.59 18.38
N TRP A 269 -1.17 -10.42 17.48
CA TRP A 269 -1.09 -9.22 16.65
C TRP A 269 -2.12 -9.25 15.54
N GLU A 270 -2.93 -8.18 15.44
CA GLU A 270 -3.95 -7.98 14.42
C GLU A 270 -3.81 -6.60 13.79
N ILE A 271 -4.30 -6.44 12.57
CA ILE A 271 -4.33 -5.15 11.89
C ILE A 271 -5.58 -4.38 12.31
N TYR A 272 -5.36 -3.16 12.71
CA TYR A 272 -6.38 -2.18 13.05
C TYR A 272 -6.31 -0.98 12.11
N TYR A 273 -7.41 -0.24 12.05
CA TYR A 273 -7.61 0.91 11.18
C TYR A 273 -8.43 1.98 11.89
N LYS A 274 -8.18 3.24 11.57
CA LYS A 274 -9.05 4.39 11.87
C LYS A 274 -8.83 5.49 10.83
N TYR A 275 -9.74 6.42 10.78
CA TYR A 275 -9.71 7.53 9.84
C TYR A 275 -10.11 8.85 10.48
N SER A 276 -9.75 9.96 9.81
CA SER A 276 -10.15 11.33 10.10
C SER A 276 -10.75 11.96 8.84
N PHE A 277 -11.73 12.86 9.01
CA PHE A 277 -12.34 13.64 7.93
C PHE A 277 -12.00 15.14 8.02
N ASP A 278 -11.13 15.54 8.93
CA ASP A 278 -10.81 16.93 9.24
C ASP A 278 -9.30 17.23 9.24
N GLY A 279 -8.56 16.45 8.46
CA GLY A 279 -7.10 16.64 8.28
C GLY A 279 -6.25 16.08 9.41
N GLY A 280 -6.76 15.10 10.17
CA GLY A 280 -6.05 14.46 11.27
C GLY A 280 -6.23 15.15 12.62
N ILE A 281 -7.21 16.08 12.72
CA ILE A 281 -7.54 16.77 13.98
C ILE A 281 -8.27 15.82 14.92
N ASN A 282 -9.32 15.15 14.41
CA ASN A 282 -10.08 14.16 15.15
C ASN A 282 -10.10 12.84 14.39
N PHE A 283 -9.95 11.73 15.10
CA PHE A 283 -10.03 10.39 14.53
C PHE A 283 -11.27 9.63 15.04
N GLY A 284 -11.84 8.82 14.16
CA GLY A 284 -12.92 7.89 14.48
C GLY A 284 -12.48 6.74 15.40
N PRO A 285 -13.40 5.82 15.72
CA PRO A 285 -13.10 4.66 16.55
C PRO A 285 -12.15 3.67 15.85
N ASP A 286 -11.47 2.85 16.65
CA ASP A 286 -10.64 1.76 16.16
C ASP A 286 -11.52 0.69 15.49
N GLN A 287 -11.11 0.23 14.31
CA GLN A 287 -11.72 -0.91 13.61
C GLN A 287 -10.70 -2.04 13.52
N ARG A 288 -11.02 -3.22 14.05
CA ARG A 288 -10.24 -4.43 13.84
C ARG A 288 -10.46 -4.95 12.43
N LEU A 289 -9.40 -5.12 11.64
CA LEU A 289 -9.47 -5.58 10.25
C LEU A 289 -9.18 -7.07 10.08
N THR A 290 -8.33 -7.63 10.93
CA THR A 290 -7.95 -9.05 10.88
C THR A 290 -8.42 -9.78 12.14
N ASN A 291 -8.67 -11.08 11.99
CA ASN A 291 -9.03 -12.00 13.08
C ASN A 291 -8.43 -13.35 12.73
N ALA A 292 -7.11 -13.43 12.78
CA ALA A 292 -6.35 -14.57 12.36
C ALA A 292 -5.89 -15.43 13.55
N SER A 293 -5.57 -16.69 13.29
CA SER A 293 -4.90 -17.54 14.29
C SER A 293 -3.40 -17.26 14.41
N GLY A 294 -2.82 -16.64 13.38
CA GLY A 294 -1.44 -16.15 13.34
C GLY A 294 -1.35 -14.67 13.69
N ASN A 295 -0.15 -14.15 13.66
CA ASN A 295 0.09 -12.73 13.86
C ASN A 295 0.03 -11.97 12.53
N SER A 296 -0.58 -10.80 12.54
CA SER A 296 -0.64 -9.84 11.44
C SER A 296 0.19 -8.61 11.79
N TRP A 297 1.23 -8.30 10.99
CA TRP A 297 2.18 -7.22 11.28
C TRP A 297 2.48 -6.34 10.06
N TYR A 298 3.14 -5.21 10.31
CA TYR A 298 3.71 -4.31 9.29
C TYR A 298 2.72 -3.95 8.20
N PRO A 299 1.57 -3.37 8.56
CA PRO A 299 0.60 -2.94 7.56
C PRO A 299 1.14 -1.76 6.75
N SER A 300 0.79 -1.71 5.47
CA SER A 300 1.00 -0.57 4.59
C SER A 300 -0.31 -0.18 3.94
N ILE A 301 -0.61 1.12 3.89
CA ILE A 301 -1.87 1.67 3.41
C ILE A 301 -1.66 2.61 2.24
N ALA A 302 -2.58 2.55 1.27
CA ALA A 302 -2.70 3.51 0.17
C ALA A 302 -4.16 3.79 -0.12
N THR A 303 -4.50 5.03 -0.47
CA THR A 303 -5.88 5.49 -0.72
C THR A 303 -5.99 6.18 -2.07
N ASP A 304 -7.18 6.08 -2.67
CA ASP A 304 -7.61 6.77 -3.88
C ASP A 304 -9.12 7.04 -3.74
N ASP A 305 -9.49 8.25 -3.40
CA ASP A 305 -10.86 8.63 -3.01
C ASP A 305 -11.41 7.72 -1.89
N ALA A 306 -12.52 7.02 -2.17
CA ALA A 306 -13.17 6.09 -1.22
C ALA A 306 -12.53 4.68 -1.20
N PHE A 307 -11.54 4.42 -2.04
CA PHE A 307 -10.85 3.13 -2.08
C PHE A 307 -9.65 3.14 -1.15
N ILE A 308 -9.67 2.28 -0.15
CA ILE A 308 -8.60 2.13 0.83
C ILE A 308 -8.01 0.74 0.71
N HIS A 309 -6.74 0.66 0.41
CA HIS A 309 -6.00 -0.57 0.18
C HIS A 309 -5.00 -0.78 1.30
N ILE A 310 -5.05 -1.94 1.94
CA ILE A 310 -4.13 -2.32 3.01
C ILE A 310 -3.50 -3.67 2.66
N CYS A 311 -2.18 -3.76 2.74
CA CYS A 311 -1.46 -5.03 2.75
C CYS A 311 -0.69 -5.19 4.06
N TRP A 312 -0.41 -6.41 4.46
CA TRP A 312 0.30 -6.72 5.70
C TRP A 312 1.04 -8.06 5.61
N GLN A 313 1.93 -8.28 6.53
CA GLN A 313 2.59 -9.55 6.76
C GLN A 313 1.74 -10.41 7.69
N GLU A 314 1.52 -11.67 7.34
CA GLU A 314 0.62 -12.59 8.04
C GLU A 314 1.27 -13.95 8.27
N ALA A 315 1.15 -14.51 9.49
CA ALA A 315 1.77 -15.79 9.87
C ALA A 315 0.80 -16.97 10.01
N ARG A 316 -0.49 -16.84 9.64
CA ARG A 316 -1.52 -17.89 9.82
C ARG A 316 -1.26 -19.19 9.04
N ASP A 317 -0.44 -19.15 8.00
CA ASP A 317 -0.18 -20.27 7.10
C ASP A 317 1.13 -21.04 7.41
N GLY A 318 1.78 -20.74 8.57
CA GLY A 318 2.98 -21.42 9.04
C GLY A 318 4.29 -20.69 8.74
N ASN A 319 4.30 -19.78 7.76
CA ASN A 319 5.36 -18.80 7.48
C ASN A 319 4.73 -17.43 7.23
N ASN A 320 5.57 -16.40 7.12
CA ASN A 320 5.09 -15.06 6.79
C ASN A 320 4.74 -14.95 5.32
N GLU A 321 3.52 -14.46 5.05
CA GLU A 321 3.01 -14.21 3.71
C GLU A 321 2.45 -12.78 3.61
N VAL A 322 2.38 -12.23 2.42
CA VAL A 322 1.72 -10.95 2.18
C VAL A 322 0.23 -11.19 1.97
N TYR A 323 -0.56 -10.50 2.75
CA TYR A 323 -2.02 -10.46 2.66
C TYR A 323 -2.48 -9.06 2.27
N TYR A 324 -3.71 -8.97 1.80
CA TYR A 324 -4.32 -7.75 1.29
C TYR A 324 -5.80 -7.68 1.61
N LYS A 325 -6.32 -6.46 1.76
CA LYS A 325 -7.73 -6.15 1.97
C LYS A 325 -8.04 -4.77 1.37
N ILE A 326 -9.29 -4.57 0.96
CA ILE A 326 -9.79 -3.29 0.46
C ILE A 326 -11.08 -2.88 1.15
N SER A 327 -11.24 -1.58 1.33
CA SER A 327 -12.52 -0.90 1.46
C SER A 327 -12.84 -0.14 0.16
N THR A 328 -14.11 -0.12 -0.24
CA THR A 328 -14.61 0.62 -1.40
C THR A 328 -15.61 1.71 -1.01
N ASP A 329 -15.74 1.97 0.28
CA ASP A 329 -16.74 2.86 0.88
C ASP A 329 -16.16 3.74 2.00
N GLY A 330 -14.86 4.12 1.86
CA GLY A 330 -14.18 5.01 2.81
C GLY A 330 -13.97 4.40 4.19
N GLY A 331 -13.72 3.08 4.26
CA GLY A 331 -13.44 2.37 5.51
C GLY A 331 -14.68 1.90 6.28
N ALA A 332 -15.89 2.12 5.75
CA ALA A 332 -17.12 1.68 6.41
C ALA A 332 -17.30 0.15 6.39
N SER A 333 -16.87 -0.50 5.31
CA SER A 333 -16.82 -1.97 5.20
C SER A 333 -15.58 -2.44 4.48
N TRP A 334 -15.20 -3.71 4.70
CA TRP A 334 -13.96 -4.28 4.18
C TRP A 334 -14.19 -5.63 3.50
N SER A 335 -13.40 -5.92 2.48
CA SER A 335 -13.37 -7.24 1.83
C SER A 335 -12.87 -8.32 2.80
N GLY A 336 -13.01 -9.60 2.42
CA GLY A 336 -12.26 -10.68 3.06
C GLY A 336 -10.75 -10.53 2.85
N ASP A 337 -9.96 -11.23 3.68
CA ASP A 337 -8.51 -11.29 3.54
C ASP A 337 -8.14 -12.05 2.26
N LEU A 338 -7.26 -11.46 1.44
CA LEU A 338 -6.74 -12.09 0.24
C LEU A 338 -5.25 -12.36 0.42
N ARG A 339 -4.85 -13.64 0.40
CA ARG A 339 -3.45 -14.04 0.38
C ARG A 339 -2.83 -13.73 -0.97
N LEU A 340 -1.75 -12.95 -1.01
CA LEU A 340 -1.07 -12.55 -2.25
C LEU A 340 0.17 -13.39 -2.56
N THR A 341 0.85 -13.89 -1.54
CA THR A 341 2.02 -14.76 -1.69
C THR A 341 1.73 -16.14 -1.13
N ASN A 342 2.34 -17.17 -1.72
CA ASN A 342 2.16 -18.56 -1.32
C ASN A 342 3.43 -19.34 -1.63
N ASP A 343 4.44 -19.16 -0.84
CA ASP A 343 5.76 -19.74 -1.05
C ASP A 343 6.28 -20.41 0.23
N ALA A 344 7.30 -21.26 0.12
CA ALA A 344 7.93 -21.86 1.29
C ALA A 344 8.85 -20.88 2.03
N GLY A 345 9.31 -19.83 1.37
CA GLY A 345 10.04 -18.72 1.97
C GLY A 345 9.10 -17.74 2.70
N ALA A 346 9.67 -16.87 3.50
CA ALA A 346 8.94 -15.81 4.18
C ALA A 346 8.85 -14.56 3.31
N SER A 347 7.64 -14.04 3.14
CA SER A 347 7.34 -12.75 2.51
C SER A 347 7.01 -11.73 3.61
N SER A 348 7.76 -10.63 3.71
CA SER A 348 7.72 -9.70 4.85
C SER A 348 7.81 -8.24 4.45
N THR A 349 7.42 -7.34 5.37
CA THR A 349 7.53 -5.87 5.23
C THR A 349 6.97 -5.34 3.90
N PRO A 350 5.70 -5.59 3.56
CA PRO A 350 5.14 -5.12 2.31
C PRO A 350 4.95 -3.61 2.30
N SER A 351 5.12 -2.99 1.13
CA SER A 351 4.81 -1.58 0.88
C SER A 351 3.91 -1.47 -0.34
N ILE A 352 2.76 -0.78 -0.20
CA ILE A 352 1.75 -0.63 -1.25
C ILE A 352 1.73 0.78 -1.82
N ASN A 353 1.46 0.89 -3.11
CA ASN A 353 1.23 2.15 -3.82
C ASN A 353 0.15 2.00 -4.89
N ILE A 354 -0.51 3.10 -5.21
CA ILE A 354 -1.53 3.21 -6.27
C ILE A 354 -0.98 4.09 -7.39
N SER A 355 -1.23 3.69 -8.62
CA SER A 355 -0.87 4.43 -9.83
C SER A 355 -2.03 4.39 -10.82
N GLY A 356 -2.81 5.46 -10.89
CA GLY A 356 -4.09 5.44 -11.54
C GLY A 356 -4.99 4.38 -10.90
N SER A 357 -5.56 3.47 -11.69
CA SER A 357 -6.34 2.35 -11.13
C SER A 357 -5.49 1.13 -10.73
N ALA A 358 -4.18 1.13 -10.98
CA ALA A 358 -3.33 -0.03 -10.72
C ALA A 358 -2.77 -0.03 -9.30
N LEU A 359 -2.71 -1.20 -8.69
CA LEU A 359 -2.06 -1.44 -7.39
C LEU A 359 -0.69 -2.07 -7.57
N HIS A 360 0.25 -1.65 -6.76
CA HIS A 360 1.63 -2.08 -6.77
C HIS A 360 2.08 -2.41 -5.36
N ILE A 361 2.59 -3.60 -5.14
CA ILE A 361 3.12 -4.04 -3.84
C ILE A 361 4.55 -4.54 -4.06
N VAL A 362 5.46 -4.09 -3.21
CA VAL A 362 6.82 -4.64 -3.07
C VAL A 362 6.96 -5.25 -1.68
N TRP A 363 7.77 -6.29 -1.55
CA TRP A 363 8.06 -6.92 -0.26
C TRP A 363 9.45 -7.55 -0.25
N SER A 364 9.97 -7.81 0.94
CA SER A 364 11.19 -8.60 1.16
C SER A 364 10.82 -10.09 1.21
N ASP A 365 11.54 -10.93 0.46
CA ASP A 365 11.22 -12.35 0.30
C ASP A 365 12.49 -13.22 0.33
N ASN A 366 12.48 -14.31 1.07
CA ASN A 366 13.66 -15.16 1.20
C ASN A 366 13.55 -16.53 0.50
N ARG A 367 12.57 -16.70 -0.41
CA ARG A 367 12.34 -17.97 -1.15
C ARG A 367 13.54 -18.47 -1.96
N ASP A 368 14.44 -17.59 -2.35
CA ASP A 368 15.63 -17.90 -3.16
C ASP A 368 16.90 -18.21 -2.34
N GLY A 369 16.78 -18.34 -1.01
CA GLY A 369 17.87 -18.67 -0.08
C GLY A 369 18.50 -17.46 0.62
N ASN A 370 18.41 -16.26 0.05
CA ASN A 370 18.67 -14.95 0.69
C ASN A 370 17.48 -14.03 0.47
N THR A 371 17.45 -12.92 1.20
CA THR A 371 16.34 -11.97 1.06
C THR A 371 16.51 -11.10 -0.18
N GLU A 372 15.48 -11.07 -1.02
CA GLU A 372 15.38 -10.30 -2.24
C GLU A 372 14.12 -9.44 -2.26
N ILE A 373 14.07 -8.44 -3.13
CA ILE A 373 12.87 -7.62 -3.34
C ILE A 373 12.01 -8.27 -4.42
N TYR A 374 10.77 -8.51 -4.06
CA TYR A 374 9.73 -8.99 -4.96
C TYR A 374 8.66 -7.93 -5.17
N TYR A 375 7.94 -8.07 -6.25
CA TYR A 375 6.91 -7.15 -6.70
C TYR A 375 5.72 -7.91 -7.26
N LYS A 376 4.53 -7.38 -7.01
CA LYS A 376 3.27 -7.83 -7.62
C LYS A 376 2.41 -6.63 -7.95
N ARG A 377 1.68 -6.71 -9.07
CA ARG A 377 0.72 -5.68 -9.44
C ARG A 377 -0.67 -6.24 -9.67
N ASN A 378 -1.66 -5.38 -9.49
CA ASN A 378 -3.01 -5.56 -9.97
C ASN A 378 -3.32 -4.41 -10.93
N PRO A 379 -3.35 -4.65 -12.25
CA PRO A 379 -3.47 -3.57 -13.24
C PRO A 379 -4.86 -2.91 -13.26
N SER A 380 -5.87 -3.52 -12.65
CA SER A 380 -7.24 -3.00 -12.62
C SER A 380 -7.58 -2.23 -11.33
N GLY A 381 -6.74 -2.30 -10.31
CA GLY A 381 -7.03 -1.74 -8.98
C GLY A 381 -8.24 -2.38 -8.31
N ASN A 382 -8.88 -3.31 -8.97
CA ASN A 382 -10.06 -3.99 -8.48
C ASN A 382 -9.67 -5.36 -7.89
N PRO A 383 -9.54 -5.47 -6.58
CA PRO A 383 -9.13 -6.69 -5.92
C PRO A 383 -10.23 -7.76 -5.86
N ILE A 384 -11.47 -7.38 -6.14
CA ILE A 384 -12.66 -8.26 -6.05
C ILE A 384 -13.01 -8.85 -7.42
N GLY A 385 -12.00 -9.18 -8.25
CA GLY A 385 -12.21 -10.04 -9.42
C GLY A 385 -13.29 -9.61 -10.38
N ILE A 386 -13.45 -8.31 -10.68
CA ILE A 386 -14.27 -7.87 -11.79
C ILE A 386 -13.41 -7.88 -13.05
N VAL A 387 -13.58 -8.90 -13.84
CA VAL A 387 -12.89 -9.02 -15.12
C VAL A 387 -13.88 -8.63 -16.21
N PRO A 388 -13.56 -7.67 -17.09
CA PRO A 388 -14.30 -7.54 -18.35
C PRO A 388 -14.06 -8.80 -19.16
N ILE A 389 -15.11 -9.60 -19.34
CA ILE A 389 -15.06 -10.85 -20.13
C ILE A 389 -15.39 -10.62 -21.61
N SER A 390 -15.92 -9.45 -21.94
CA SER A 390 -16.17 -9.02 -23.32
C SER A 390 -16.22 -7.49 -23.41
N THR A 391 -15.52 -6.92 -24.39
CA THR A 391 -15.62 -5.51 -24.79
C THR A 391 -16.74 -5.25 -25.79
N THR A 392 -17.42 -6.31 -26.28
CA THR A 392 -18.63 -6.17 -27.11
C THR A 392 -19.72 -5.53 -26.26
N ILE A 393 -20.26 -4.41 -26.72
CA ILE A 393 -21.32 -3.69 -26.01
C ILE A 393 -22.60 -4.56 -26.02
N PRO A 394 -23.10 -4.95 -24.83
CA PRO A 394 -24.32 -5.76 -24.75
C PRO A 394 -25.57 -4.93 -25.09
N ASP A 395 -26.59 -5.56 -25.62
CA ASP A 395 -27.84 -4.92 -25.99
C ASP A 395 -28.68 -4.42 -24.78
N GLY A 396 -28.37 -4.90 -23.57
CA GLY A 396 -29.10 -4.55 -22.38
C GLY A 396 -28.38 -4.92 -21.08
N TYR A 397 -28.87 -4.37 -19.96
CA TYR A 397 -28.42 -4.77 -18.64
C TYR A 397 -28.79 -6.22 -18.33
N LYS A 398 -27.88 -6.97 -17.72
CA LYS A 398 -28.10 -8.36 -17.32
C LYS A 398 -27.38 -8.65 -16.00
N LEU A 399 -28.02 -9.42 -15.12
CA LEU A 399 -27.38 -10.06 -13.98
C LEU A 399 -27.58 -11.58 -14.14
N SER A 400 -26.50 -12.33 -14.24
CA SER A 400 -26.53 -13.79 -14.38
C SER A 400 -26.61 -14.48 -13.02
N GLN A 401 -27.03 -15.76 -13.00
CA GLN A 401 -26.95 -16.60 -11.81
C GLN A 401 -25.47 -16.86 -11.50
N ASN A 402 -25.10 -16.76 -10.23
CA ASN A 402 -23.74 -17.10 -9.79
C ASN A 402 -23.43 -18.58 -10.06
N TYR A 403 -22.18 -18.86 -10.41
CA TYR A 403 -21.71 -20.23 -10.66
C TYR A 403 -20.33 -20.45 -9.99
N PRO A 404 -20.18 -21.59 -9.26
CA PRO A 404 -21.21 -22.56 -8.88
C PRO A 404 -22.28 -21.99 -7.94
N ASN A 405 -23.45 -22.63 -7.90
CA ASN A 405 -24.50 -22.37 -6.92
C ASN A 405 -25.29 -23.69 -6.67
N PRO A 406 -25.23 -24.32 -5.49
CA PRO A 406 -24.53 -23.88 -4.29
C PRO A 406 -23.00 -23.77 -4.47
N PHE A 407 -22.31 -23.00 -3.61
CA PHE A 407 -20.88 -22.75 -3.69
C PHE A 407 -20.16 -22.93 -2.34
N ASN A 408 -18.83 -23.16 -2.40
CA ASN A 408 -17.97 -23.36 -1.21
C ASN A 408 -16.50 -22.96 -1.49
N PRO A 409 -15.94 -21.97 -0.85
CA PRO A 409 -16.58 -20.69 -0.50
C PRO A 409 -16.58 -19.71 -1.66
N VAL A 410 -16.16 -20.14 -2.87
CA VAL A 410 -15.92 -19.31 -4.06
C VAL A 410 -17.05 -19.47 -5.08
N THR A 411 -17.50 -18.36 -5.67
CA THR A 411 -18.45 -18.32 -6.77
C THR A 411 -18.19 -17.12 -7.69
N ASN A 412 -18.71 -17.17 -8.91
CA ASN A 412 -18.61 -16.10 -9.90
C ASN A 412 -19.98 -15.50 -10.20
N ILE A 413 -20.06 -14.20 -10.38
CA ILE A 413 -21.29 -13.48 -10.78
C ILE A 413 -21.00 -12.72 -12.08
N GLU A 414 -21.71 -13.04 -13.14
CA GLU A 414 -21.60 -12.32 -14.41
C GLU A 414 -22.72 -11.28 -14.55
N PHE A 415 -22.37 -10.11 -15.09
CA PHE A 415 -23.32 -9.03 -15.39
C PHE A 415 -22.91 -8.25 -16.63
N ALA A 416 -23.88 -7.60 -17.27
CA ALA A 416 -23.71 -6.87 -18.52
C ALA A 416 -24.23 -5.42 -18.39
N LEU A 417 -23.49 -4.48 -18.97
CA LEU A 417 -23.75 -3.04 -18.96
C LEU A 417 -23.77 -2.52 -20.40
N PRO A 418 -24.91 -2.06 -20.92
CA PRO A 418 -24.98 -1.49 -22.26
C PRO A 418 -24.42 -0.09 -22.38
N ASN A 419 -24.29 0.62 -21.26
CA ASN A 419 -23.75 1.97 -21.16
C ASN A 419 -22.76 2.09 -20.02
N ALA A 420 -21.76 2.96 -20.18
CA ALA A 420 -20.89 3.35 -19.08
C ALA A 420 -21.68 4.09 -17.99
N GLY A 421 -21.38 3.84 -16.74
CA GLY A 421 -22.05 4.49 -15.62
C GLY A 421 -21.64 3.94 -14.26
N TYR A 422 -22.19 4.55 -13.22
CA TYR A 422 -22.00 4.08 -11.85
C TYR A 422 -22.76 2.77 -11.61
N VAL A 423 -22.06 1.79 -11.03
CA VAL A 423 -22.58 0.43 -10.82
C VAL A 423 -22.31 0.03 -9.38
N LYS A 424 -23.33 -0.54 -8.71
CA LYS A 424 -23.17 -1.20 -7.43
C LYS A 424 -23.63 -2.67 -7.56
N LEU A 425 -22.73 -3.61 -7.23
CA LEU A 425 -23.04 -5.03 -7.03
C LEU A 425 -22.73 -5.39 -5.59
N ALA A 426 -23.75 -5.70 -4.80
CA ALA A 426 -23.60 -5.96 -3.37
C ALA A 426 -24.31 -7.26 -2.94
N VAL A 427 -23.81 -7.89 -1.87
CA VAL A 427 -24.32 -9.12 -1.28
C VAL A 427 -25.03 -8.81 0.03
N TYR A 428 -26.18 -9.46 0.25
CA TYR A 428 -27.05 -9.25 1.40
C TYR A 428 -27.38 -10.58 2.08
N ASP A 429 -27.51 -10.56 3.39
CA ASP A 429 -28.05 -11.70 4.16
C ASP A 429 -29.59 -11.78 4.04
N MET A 430 -30.19 -12.78 4.70
CA MET A 430 -31.64 -12.98 4.70
C MET A 430 -32.43 -11.84 5.37
N ASN A 431 -31.78 -11.02 6.20
CA ASN A 431 -32.41 -9.88 6.86
C ASN A 431 -32.29 -8.60 6.03
N GLY A 432 -31.67 -8.67 4.85
CA GLY A 432 -31.41 -7.51 3.99
C GLY A 432 -30.22 -6.65 4.44
N LYS A 433 -29.40 -7.14 5.37
CA LYS A 433 -28.15 -6.47 5.75
C LYS A 433 -27.12 -6.71 4.66
N GLU A 434 -26.47 -5.64 4.19
CA GLU A 434 -25.34 -5.73 3.28
C GLU A 434 -24.15 -6.38 4.00
N VAL A 435 -23.60 -7.45 3.42
CA VAL A 435 -22.51 -8.25 3.99
C VAL A 435 -21.24 -8.21 3.13
N ALA A 436 -21.36 -7.77 1.87
CA ALA A 436 -20.22 -7.49 1.00
C ALA A 436 -20.65 -6.58 -0.15
N VAL A 437 -19.74 -5.72 -0.62
CA VAL A 437 -19.86 -4.96 -1.85
C VAL A 437 -18.83 -5.48 -2.84
N LEU A 438 -19.28 -5.95 -4.02
CA LEU A 438 -18.41 -6.51 -5.05
C LEU A 438 -18.05 -5.49 -6.13
N VAL A 439 -18.91 -4.49 -6.35
CA VAL A 439 -18.72 -3.37 -7.28
C VAL A 439 -19.34 -2.14 -6.66
N ASN A 440 -18.63 -1.02 -6.67
CA ASN A 440 -19.17 0.28 -6.26
C ASN A 440 -18.40 1.40 -6.97
N GLY A 441 -18.66 1.62 -8.27
CA GLY A 441 -17.89 2.59 -9.03
C GLY A 441 -18.31 2.73 -10.48
N GLN A 442 -17.60 3.58 -11.23
CA GLN A 442 -17.80 3.80 -12.65
C GLN A 442 -17.24 2.61 -13.46
N LEU A 443 -18.05 2.02 -14.30
CA LEU A 443 -17.64 0.99 -15.26
C LEU A 443 -17.96 1.42 -16.69
N ALA A 444 -17.14 1.01 -17.65
CA ALA A 444 -17.41 1.15 -19.07
C ALA A 444 -18.57 0.23 -19.51
N ALA A 445 -19.13 0.44 -20.71
CA ALA A 445 -20.03 -0.52 -21.32
C ALA A 445 -19.27 -1.83 -21.59
N GLY A 446 -19.89 -2.98 -21.31
CA GLY A 446 -19.25 -4.29 -21.45
C GLY A 446 -19.93 -5.39 -20.64
N THR A 447 -19.38 -6.60 -20.72
CA THR A 447 -19.80 -7.75 -19.90
C THR A 447 -18.69 -8.05 -18.91
N TYR A 448 -19.06 -8.22 -17.65
CA TYR A 448 -18.17 -8.36 -16.51
C TYR A 448 -18.45 -9.64 -15.74
N LYS A 449 -17.43 -10.17 -15.11
CA LYS A 449 -17.47 -11.28 -14.17
C LYS A 449 -16.88 -10.82 -12.84
N ALA A 450 -17.62 -10.96 -11.76
CA ALA A 450 -17.15 -10.72 -10.40
C ALA A 450 -16.91 -12.06 -9.67
N ASP A 451 -15.70 -12.29 -9.19
CA ASP A 451 -15.38 -13.41 -8.33
C ASP A 451 -15.73 -13.04 -6.87
N TYR A 452 -16.39 -13.94 -6.16
CA TYR A 452 -16.77 -13.74 -4.77
C TYR A 452 -16.30 -14.88 -3.87
N ILE A 453 -15.59 -14.51 -2.80
CA ILE A 453 -15.08 -15.44 -1.79
C ILE A 453 -15.80 -15.17 -0.46
N ALA A 454 -16.66 -16.10 -0.03
CA ALA A 454 -17.50 -15.97 1.16
C ALA A 454 -16.90 -16.67 2.40
N SER A 455 -15.58 -16.68 2.58
CA SER A 455 -14.89 -17.39 3.66
C SER A 455 -15.32 -16.94 5.06
N SER A 456 -15.67 -15.65 5.22
CA SER A 456 -16.14 -15.06 6.49
C SER A 456 -17.62 -15.31 6.81
N LEU A 457 -18.42 -15.76 5.83
CA LEU A 457 -19.84 -15.96 6.02
C LEU A 457 -20.17 -17.39 6.45
N SER A 458 -21.25 -17.57 7.23
CA SER A 458 -21.79 -18.88 7.60
C SER A 458 -22.53 -19.52 6.42
N SER A 459 -22.64 -20.88 6.41
CA SER A 459 -23.51 -21.57 5.47
C SER A 459 -24.94 -21.03 5.55
N GLY A 460 -25.55 -20.75 4.38
CA GLY A 460 -26.87 -20.14 4.34
C GLY A 460 -27.26 -19.59 2.98
N VAL A 461 -28.42 -18.93 2.98
CA VAL A 461 -28.96 -18.24 1.79
C VAL A 461 -28.56 -16.77 1.85
N TYR A 462 -28.06 -16.29 0.72
CA TYR A 462 -27.70 -14.89 0.50
C TYR A 462 -28.30 -14.38 -0.80
N PHE A 463 -28.38 -13.08 -0.94
CA PHE A 463 -28.84 -12.41 -2.16
C PHE A 463 -27.76 -11.49 -2.65
N TYR A 464 -27.63 -11.34 -3.97
CA TYR A 464 -26.80 -10.29 -4.55
C TYR A 464 -27.62 -9.43 -5.48
N LYS A 465 -27.35 -8.12 -5.45
CA LYS A 465 -28.12 -7.09 -6.14
C LYS A 465 -27.21 -6.24 -6.99
N LEU A 466 -27.50 -6.14 -8.29
CA LEU A 466 -26.89 -5.20 -9.20
C LEU A 466 -27.78 -3.97 -9.34
N THR A 467 -27.20 -2.79 -9.15
CA THR A 467 -27.83 -1.48 -9.42
C THR A 467 -26.94 -0.72 -10.39
N ALA A 468 -27.47 -0.27 -11.51
CA ALA A 468 -26.76 0.51 -12.51
C ALA A 468 -27.75 1.48 -13.17
N LYS A 469 -27.58 2.79 -13.00
CA LYS A 469 -28.53 3.82 -13.46
C LYS A 469 -29.95 3.47 -13.00
N ASP A 470 -30.87 3.25 -13.94
CA ASP A 470 -32.27 2.92 -13.69
C ASP A 470 -32.53 1.40 -13.61
N PHE A 471 -31.49 0.58 -13.76
CA PHE A 471 -31.58 -0.87 -13.71
C PHE A 471 -31.27 -1.41 -12.31
N THR A 472 -32.12 -2.34 -11.85
CA THR A 472 -31.89 -3.10 -10.63
C THR A 472 -32.30 -4.56 -10.85
N ALA A 473 -31.42 -5.48 -10.49
CA ALA A 473 -31.71 -6.92 -10.49
C ALA A 473 -31.16 -7.58 -9.24
N THR A 474 -31.89 -8.57 -8.71
CA THR A 474 -31.48 -9.35 -7.53
C THR A 474 -31.56 -10.83 -7.83
N LYS A 475 -30.58 -11.60 -7.34
CA LYS A 475 -30.54 -13.05 -7.43
C LYS A 475 -30.16 -13.68 -6.10
N LYS A 476 -30.54 -14.96 -5.93
CA LYS A 476 -30.25 -15.76 -4.75
C LYS A 476 -29.02 -16.64 -4.98
N MET A 477 -28.19 -16.80 -3.95
CA MET A 477 -27.09 -17.76 -3.89
C MET A 477 -27.10 -18.56 -2.58
N ILE A 478 -26.51 -19.75 -2.59
CA ILE A 478 -26.46 -20.67 -1.46
C ILE A 478 -25.01 -21.02 -1.16
N LEU A 479 -24.54 -20.64 0.03
CA LEU A 479 -23.23 -20.99 0.55
C LEU A 479 -23.33 -22.27 1.38
N ILE A 480 -22.47 -23.23 1.10
CA ILE A 480 -22.32 -24.50 1.83
C ILE A 480 -20.85 -24.59 2.26
N LYS A 481 -20.60 -24.68 3.55
CA LYS A 481 -19.29 -24.97 4.10
C LYS A 481 -19.24 -26.39 4.61
#